data_dccf03dac3af04aa4c6da8cb3508383e
#
_entry.id   dccf03dac3af04aa4c6da8cb3508383e
#
_cell.length_a   1.000
_cell.length_b   1.000
_cell.length_c   1.000
_cell.angle_alpha   90.00
_cell.angle_beta   90.00
_cell.angle_gamma   90.00
#
_symmetry.space_group_name_H-M   'P 1'
#
loop_
_entity.id
_entity.type
_entity.pdbx_description
1 polymer ?
#
loop_
_entity_poly.entity_id
_entity_poly.type
_entity_poly.pdbx_seq_one_letter_code
_entity_poly.pdbx_strand_id
1 'polypeptide(L)'
;MKKILTILALIILLSVSCLLIAGCGKDETYEIALVTDVGNIDDKSFNQGTWEGVKAFAEANKVTYNYYRPSEDSTEARIETMKTAIDTGAKVVVCPGYLFEEAVYKIQKDYPETQFLLIDGEPHDENYKYETASNVHCILYQEEQAGYFAGYAAVKDGYKKLGFLGGMDVPAVIRYGYGFLQGANAAAKEMKIEKDVTVKYWYAGGFAPTDEIKTKMEAWYADGTEVVFSCGGGIYLSAVAAAEAAGTKVIGVDVDQAAESKTIITSAMKELKNSVVLSLEKLYANKTEDKLVWPADYAGKTATLGAADDCTGLPTAKESWRLNKFTVEEYKTLFEAVKAGTVTISNKTETRPDVAITVDYQ
;
A
#
# COMPACT_ATOMS: atom_id res chain seq x y z
N MET A 1 7.72 16.59 74.43
CA MET A 1 7.92 17.50 73.31
C MET A 1 8.70 16.85 72.15
N LYS A 2 9.87 16.26 72.31
CA LYS A 2 10.65 15.64 71.21
C LYS A 2 9.90 14.53 70.42
N LYS A 3 9.15 13.65 71.11
CA LYS A 3 8.39 12.55 70.45
C LYS A 3 7.21 13.05 69.59
N ILE A 4 6.58 14.16 69.93
CA ILE A 4 5.47 14.77 69.24
C ILE A 4 6.00 15.46 67.97
N LEU A 5 7.15 16.13 68.02
CA LEU A 5 7.80 16.72 66.87
C LEU A 5 8.23 15.67 65.85
N THR A 6 8.69 14.48 66.27
CA THR A 6 9.10 13.39 65.39
C THR A 6 7.89 12.75 64.62
N ILE A 7 6.74 12.63 65.30
CA ILE A 7 5.53 12.11 64.73
C ILE A 7 4.94 13.11 63.70
N LEU A 8 4.96 14.43 64.02
CA LEU A 8 4.51 15.45 63.05
C LEU A 8 5.42 15.52 61.83
N ALA A 9 6.74 15.38 61.97
CA ALA A 9 7.69 15.33 60.87
C ALA A 9 7.48 14.09 59.99
N LEU A 10 7.14 12.91 60.55
CA LEU A 10 6.83 11.70 59.79
C LEU A 10 5.52 11.82 59.03
N ILE A 11 4.49 12.46 59.58
CA ILE A 11 3.20 12.67 58.90
C ILE A 11 3.34 13.66 57.73
N ILE A 12 4.15 14.70 57.89
CA ILE A 12 4.45 15.64 56.80
C ILE A 12 5.29 14.97 55.69
N LEU A 13 6.24 14.10 56.04
CA LEU A 13 6.99 13.33 55.03
C LEU A 13 6.11 12.33 54.27
N LEU A 14 5.14 11.67 54.94
CA LEU A 14 4.19 10.77 54.28
C LEU A 14 3.21 11.53 53.40
N SER A 15 2.76 12.73 53.79
CA SER A 15 1.84 13.53 52.95
C SER A 15 2.53 14.14 51.74
N VAL A 16 3.80 14.47 51.79
CA VAL A 16 4.61 14.92 50.67
C VAL A 16 4.92 13.76 49.69
N SER A 17 5.10 12.53 50.20
CA SER A 17 5.30 11.33 49.39
C SER A 17 4.02 10.92 48.59
N CYS A 18 2.82 11.16 49.13
CA CYS A 18 1.56 10.91 48.42
C CYS A 18 1.24 11.95 47.34
N LEU A 19 1.82 13.16 47.43
CA LEU A 19 1.64 14.21 46.41
C LEU A 19 2.57 14.04 45.19
N LEU A 20 3.59 13.19 45.29
CA LEU A 20 4.53 12.92 44.18
C LEU A 20 4.13 11.70 43.32
N ILE A 21 3.04 10.96 43.68
CA ILE A 21 2.54 9.81 42.91
C ILE A 21 1.32 10.19 42.07
N ALA A 22 0.81 11.42 42.15
CA ALA A 22 -0.11 11.98 41.19
C ALA A 22 0.67 12.56 39.97
N GLY A 23 1.64 11.83 39.48
CA GLY A 23 2.07 11.93 38.10
C GLY A 23 0.91 11.40 37.24
N CYS A 24 -0.01 12.29 36.89
CA CYS A 24 -0.93 12.09 35.81
C CYS A 24 -0.09 11.71 34.60
N GLY A 25 0.09 10.45 34.33
CA GLY A 25 0.42 10.02 32.97
C GLY A 25 -0.68 10.64 32.13
N LYS A 26 -0.38 11.68 31.39
CA LYS A 26 -1.26 12.08 30.29
C LYS A 26 -1.30 10.85 29.43
N ASP A 27 -2.46 10.23 29.32
CA ASP A 27 -2.68 9.21 28.31
C ASP A 27 -2.21 9.83 26.99
N GLU A 28 -1.20 9.21 26.38
CA GLU A 28 -0.65 9.73 25.13
C GLU A 28 -1.78 9.72 24.10
N THR A 29 -2.17 10.90 23.65
CA THR A 29 -3.20 11.04 22.62
C THR A 29 -2.53 11.24 21.27
N TYR A 30 -3.03 10.56 20.27
CA TYR A 30 -2.49 10.59 18.91
C TYR A 30 -3.54 11.18 17.96
N GLU A 31 -3.20 12.31 17.34
CA GLU A 31 -4.14 13.04 16.46
C GLU A 31 -4.33 12.32 15.11
N ILE A 32 -3.29 11.62 14.61
CA ILE A 32 -3.38 10.79 13.40
C ILE A 32 -3.14 9.33 13.78
N ALA A 33 -4.05 8.46 13.39
CA ALA A 33 -3.92 7.02 13.53
C ALA A 33 -3.89 6.35 12.15
N LEU A 34 -3.00 5.35 11.97
CA LEU A 34 -3.10 4.39 10.89
C LEU A 34 -3.56 3.05 11.48
N VAL A 35 -4.55 2.42 10.87
CA VAL A 35 -4.94 1.05 11.22
C VAL A 35 -4.47 0.13 10.10
N THR A 36 -3.53 -0.80 10.38
CA THR A 36 -3.03 -1.72 9.35
C THR A 36 -4.13 -2.68 8.89
N ASP A 37 -4.01 -3.18 7.67
CA ASP A 37 -4.80 -4.31 7.20
C ASP A 37 -4.33 -5.63 7.88
N VAL A 38 -4.24 -6.73 7.15
CA VAL A 38 -3.70 -8.01 7.64
C VAL A 38 -2.17 -8.04 7.65
N GLY A 39 -1.53 -7.06 7.00
CA GLY A 39 -0.07 -6.94 6.88
C GLY A 39 0.58 -6.34 8.13
N ASN A 40 1.90 -6.34 8.11
CA ASN A 40 2.70 -5.67 9.12
C ASN A 40 3.03 -4.25 8.67
N ILE A 41 3.28 -3.36 9.65
CA ILE A 41 3.66 -1.97 9.39
C ILE A 41 5.03 -1.85 8.68
N ASP A 42 5.82 -2.89 8.69
CA ASP A 42 7.16 -3.01 8.10
C ASP A 42 7.20 -4.01 6.94
N ASP A 43 6.08 -4.17 6.20
CA ASP A 43 5.91 -5.12 5.11
C ASP A 43 6.77 -4.84 3.87
N LYS A 44 7.50 -3.73 3.85
CA LYS A 44 8.27 -3.21 2.70
C LYS A 44 7.41 -3.06 1.43
N SER A 45 6.12 -2.79 1.61
CA SER A 45 5.12 -2.66 0.56
C SER A 45 4.02 -1.67 0.99
N PHE A 46 2.78 -2.11 0.99
CA PHE A 46 1.58 -1.28 1.08
C PHE A 46 1.38 -0.58 2.43
N ASN A 47 1.42 -1.34 3.55
CA ASN A 47 1.26 -0.75 4.88
C ASN A 47 2.42 0.17 5.23
N GLN A 48 3.66 -0.25 4.94
CA GLN A 48 4.84 0.57 5.21
C GLN A 48 4.82 1.86 4.40
N GLY A 49 4.53 1.79 3.10
CA GLY A 49 4.48 2.99 2.24
C GLY A 49 3.44 4.00 2.72
N THR A 50 2.26 3.53 3.11
CA THR A 50 1.20 4.37 3.70
C THR A 50 1.64 4.97 5.03
N TRP A 51 2.23 4.17 5.92
CA TRP A 51 2.75 4.62 7.21
C TRP A 51 3.84 5.66 7.10
N GLU A 52 4.76 5.50 6.16
CA GLU A 52 5.81 6.50 5.90
C GLU A 52 5.23 7.85 5.48
N GLY A 53 4.08 7.85 4.79
CA GLY A 53 3.33 9.07 4.48
C GLY A 53 2.76 9.74 5.73
N VAL A 54 2.10 8.99 6.60
CA VAL A 54 1.58 9.48 7.88
C VAL A 54 2.73 10.06 8.73
N LYS A 55 3.81 9.29 8.88
CA LYS A 55 4.99 9.69 9.66
C LYS A 55 5.62 10.96 9.11
N ALA A 56 5.87 11.01 7.79
CA ALA A 56 6.49 12.17 7.15
C ALA A 56 5.69 13.46 7.36
N PHE A 57 4.36 13.37 7.17
CA PHE A 57 3.47 14.50 7.41
C PHE A 57 3.47 14.92 8.89
N ALA A 58 3.28 13.96 9.79
CA ALA A 58 3.14 14.23 11.22
C ALA A 58 4.40 14.83 11.84
N GLU A 59 5.59 14.31 11.49
CA GLU A 59 6.88 14.84 11.94
C GLU A 59 7.12 16.27 11.44
N ALA A 60 6.84 16.54 10.16
CA ALA A 60 7.00 17.87 9.56
C ALA A 60 6.08 18.90 10.21
N ASN A 61 4.87 18.52 10.62
CA ASN A 61 3.86 19.40 11.17
C ASN A 61 3.75 19.33 12.71
N LYS A 62 4.58 18.51 13.38
CA LYS A 62 4.58 18.31 14.85
C LYS A 62 3.22 17.83 15.38
N VAL A 63 2.57 16.95 14.63
CA VAL A 63 1.31 16.31 14.99
C VAL A 63 1.63 14.94 15.62
N THR A 64 0.91 14.55 16.66
CA THR A 64 1.07 13.23 17.28
C THR A 64 0.46 12.15 16.40
N TYR A 65 1.11 10.97 16.31
CA TYR A 65 0.68 9.90 15.44
C TYR A 65 1.02 8.52 16.02
N ASN A 66 0.22 7.53 15.68
CA ASN A 66 0.46 6.14 16.05
C ASN A 66 -0.16 5.21 15.01
N TYR A 67 0.22 3.93 15.03
CA TYR A 67 -0.47 2.90 14.28
C TYR A 67 -1.09 1.87 15.23
N TYR A 68 -2.14 1.23 14.73
CA TYR A 68 -2.88 0.18 15.42
C TYR A 68 -3.01 -1.04 14.49
N ARG A 69 -3.05 -2.21 15.07
CA ARG A 69 -3.22 -3.45 14.33
C ARG A 69 -4.46 -4.20 14.82
N PRO A 70 -5.37 -4.61 13.93
CA PRO A 70 -6.50 -5.46 14.28
C PRO A 70 -6.02 -6.79 14.89
N SER A 71 -6.78 -7.31 15.83
CA SER A 71 -6.46 -8.57 16.51
C SER A 71 -6.59 -9.80 15.60
N GLU A 72 -7.41 -9.69 14.53
CA GLU A 72 -7.67 -10.73 13.55
C GLU A 72 -8.10 -10.11 12.22
N ASP A 73 -8.16 -10.91 11.16
CA ASP A 73 -8.63 -10.52 9.84
C ASP A 73 -10.16 -10.59 9.78
N SER A 74 -10.83 -9.56 10.30
CA SER A 74 -12.28 -9.40 10.20
C SER A 74 -12.68 -7.93 10.13
N THR A 75 -13.82 -7.64 9.50
CA THR A 75 -14.39 -6.28 9.45
C THR A 75 -14.65 -5.75 10.87
N GLU A 76 -15.12 -6.60 11.77
CA GLU A 76 -15.41 -6.28 13.16
C GLU A 76 -14.15 -5.89 13.92
N ALA A 77 -13.05 -6.64 13.78
CA ALA A 77 -11.77 -6.32 14.42
C ALA A 77 -11.20 -5.00 13.91
N ARG A 78 -11.34 -4.69 12.61
CA ARG A 78 -10.95 -3.39 12.03
C ARG A 78 -11.77 -2.26 12.66
N ILE A 79 -13.09 -2.41 12.76
CA ILE A 79 -13.99 -1.43 13.37
C ILE A 79 -13.58 -1.17 14.83
N GLU A 80 -13.40 -2.20 15.64
CA GLU A 80 -13.02 -2.05 17.05
C GLU A 80 -11.64 -1.39 17.19
N THR A 81 -10.71 -1.68 16.29
CA THR A 81 -9.40 -1.05 16.28
C THR A 81 -9.50 0.44 15.89
N MET A 82 -10.32 0.78 14.91
CA MET A 82 -10.59 2.18 14.53
C MET A 82 -11.25 2.95 15.67
N LYS A 83 -12.23 2.35 16.37
CA LYS A 83 -12.85 2.95 17.56
C LYS A 83 -11.82 3.18 18.67
N THR A 84 -10.94 2.20 18.93
CA THR A 84 -9.85 2.34 19.90
C THR A 84 -8.94 3.52 19.55
N ALA A 85 -8.59 3.69 18.27
CA ALA A 85 -7.80 4.83 17.80
C ALA A 85 -8.54 6.17 18.05
N ILE A 86 -9.84 6.23 17.76
CA ILE A 86 -10.67 7.42 17.98
C ILE A 86 -10.78 7.74 19.47
N ASP A 87 -11.02 6.74 20.31
CA ASP A 87 -11.14 6.88 21.77
C ASP A 87 -9.82 7.36 22.40
N THR A 88 -8.68 7.02 21.77
CA THR A 88 -7.34 7.52 22.17
C THR A 88 -7.00 8.89 21.58
N GLY A 89 -7.94 9.54 20.90
CA GLY A 89 -7.82 10.95 20.48
C GLY A 89 -7.56 11.16 18.99
N ALA A 90 -7.67 10.11 18.15
CA ALA A 90 -7.47 10.26 16.71
C ALA A 90 -8.58 11.12 16.09
N LYS A 91 -8.17 12.20 15.43
CA LYS A 91 -9.03 13.04 14.60
C LYS A 91 -9.00 12.61 13.14
N VAL A 92 -7.96 11.88 12.75
CA VAL A 92 -7.78 11.32 11.42
C VAL A 92 -7.42 9.85 11.56
N VAL A 93 -8.15 8.99 10.85
CA VAL A 93 -7.85 7.56 10.74
C VAL A 93 -7.52 7.24 9.29
N VAL A 94 -6.29 6.77 9.05
CA VAL A 94 -5.81 6.32 7.74
C VAL A 94 -5.99 4.81 7.65
N CYS A 95 -6.72 4.37 6.64
CA CYS A 95 -7.16 3.00 6.43
C CYS A 95 -6.57 2.47 5.11
N PRO A 96 -5.45 1.73 5.14
CA PRO A 96 -4.85 1.17 3.94
C PRO A 96 -5.56 -0.12 3.52
N GLY A 97 -6.20 -0.07 2.36
CA GLY A 97 -6.62 -1.25 1.62
C GLY A 97 -8.12 -1.51 1.53
N TYR A 98 -8.45 -2.26 0.51
CA TYR A 98 -9.78 -2.75 0.18
C TYR A 98 -10.54 -3.36 1.38
N LEU A 99 -9.85 -4.04 2.27
CA LEU A 99 -10.45 -4.68 3.44
C LEU A 99 -11.11 -3.69 4.43
N PHE A 100 -10.87 -2.39 4.28
CA PHE A 100 -11.49 -1.35 5.11
C PHE A 100 -12.79 -0.78 4.55
N GLU A 101 -13.20 -1.13 3.33
CA GLU A 101 -14.38 -0.55 2.67
C GLU A 101 -15.64 -0.69 3.51
N GLU A 102 -15.98 -1.90 3.96
CA GLU A 102 -17.12 -2.14 4.83
C GLU A 102 -16.93 -1.53 6.23
N ALA A 103 -15.73 -1.57 6.79
CA ALA A 103 -15.46 -1.02 8.10
C ALA A 103 -15.70 0.50 8.13
N VAL A 104 -15.14 1.22 7.14
CA VAL A 104 -15.35 2.67 6.99
C VAL A 104 -16.82 2.97 6.71
N TYR A 105 -17.48 2.20 5.84
CA TYR A 105 -18.91 2.36 5.57
C TYR A 105 -19.75 2.31 6.85
N LYS A 106 -19.49 1.33 7.74
CA LYS A 106 -20.24 1.12 8.97
C LYS A 106 -20.05 2.25 9.99
N ILE A 107 -18.82 2.83 10.09
CA ILE A 107 -18.54 3.79 11.16
C ILE A 107 -18.49 5.26 10.73
N GLN A 108 -18.39 5.57 9.44
CA GLN A 108 -18.21 6.95 8.96
C GLN A 108 -19.30 7.91 9.45
N LYS A 109 -20.55 7.44 9.62
CA LYS A 109 -21.69 8.24 10.08
C LYS A 109 -21.78 8.34 11.61
N ASP A 110 -21.24 7.34 12.32
CA ASP A 110 -21.25 7.31 13.79
C ASP A 110 -20.17 8.25 14.37
N TYR A 111 -19.12 8.54 13.57
CA TYR A 111 -18.00 9.40 13.96
C TYR A 111 -17.82 10.60 13.00
N PRO A 112 -18.82 11.50 12.92
CA PRO A 112 -18.81 12.58 11.93
C PRO A 112 -17.71 13.63 12.14
N GLU A 113 -17.12 13.70 13.34
CA GLU A 113 -16.02 14.61 13.64
C GLU A 113 -14.65 14.00 13.33
N THR A 114 -14.56 12.67 13.13
CA THR A 114 -13.34 11.99 12.72
C THR A 114 -13.23 11.97 11.20
N GLN A 115 -12.06 12.30 10.67
CA GLN A 115 -11.80 12.26 9.24
C GLN A 115 -11.18 10.91 8.87
N PHE A 116 -11.59 10.31 7.78
CA PHE A 116 -11.07 9.04 7.29
C PHE A 116 -10.38 9.24 5.95
N LEU A 117 -9.19 8.65 5.82
CA LEU A 117 -8.46 8.54 4.56
C LEU A 117 -8.40 7.05 4.18
N LEU A 118 -9.19 6.65 3.19
CA LEU A 118 -9.23 5.26 2.71
C LEU A 118 -8.36 5.14 1.45
N ILE A 119 -7.38 4.23 1.49
CA ILE A 119 -6.45 3.97 0.39
C ILE A 119 -6.82 2.65 -0.28
N ASP A 120 -6.91 2.61 -1.61
CA ASP A 120 -7.29 1.46 -2.43
C ASP A 120 -8.70 0.94 -2.16
N GLY A 121 -9.64 1.82 -1.83
CA GLY A 121 -11.02 1.40 -1.61
C GLY A 121 -12.02 2.55 -1.58
N GLU A 122 -13.29 2.19 -1.66
CA GLU A 122 -14.44 3.08 -1.52
C GLU A 122 -15.47 2.44 -0.59
N PRO A 123 -16.02 3.18 0.41
CA PRO A 123 -16.91 2.58 1.40
C PRO A 123 -18.19 2.03 0.77
N HIS A 124 -18.53 0.78 1.08
CA HIS A 124 -19.76 0.13 0.64
C HIS A 124 -20.36 -0.77 1.74
N ASP A 125 -21.65 -1.08 1.61
CA ASP A 125 -22.30 -2.10 2.45
C ASP A 125 -22.05 -3.53 1.92
N GLU A 126 -22.57 -4.50 2.63
CA GLU A 126 -22.49 -5.94 2.27
C GLU A 126 -23.08 -6.30 0.89
N ASN A 127 -23.89 -5.40 0.30
CA ASN A 127 -24.50 -5.56 -1.02
C ASN A 127 -23.76 -4.72 -2.11
N TYR A 128 -22.56 -4.23 -1.81
CA TYR A 128 -21.77 -3.36 -2.68
C TYR A 128 -22.50 -2.06 -3.07
N LYS A 129 -23.32 -1.52 -2.16
CA LYS A 129 -23.86 -0.18 -2.30
C LYS A 129 -22.87 0.82 -1.74
N TYR A 130 -22.22 1.54 -2.64
CA TYR A 130 -21.22 2.54 -2.31
C TYR A 130 -21.83 3.82 -1.75
N GLU A 131 -21.26 4.32 -0.68
CA GLU A 131 -21.62 5.60 -0.08
C GLU A 131 -20.42 6.17 0.68
N THR A 132 -19.90 7.31 0.24
CA THR A 132 -18.78 7.99 0.87
C THR A 132 -19.29 9.24 1.58
N ALA A 133 -19.22 9.27 2.91
CA ALA A 133 -19.64 10.41 3.72
C ALA A 133 -18.65 11.59 3.59
N SER A 134 -19.10 12.80 3.92
CA SER A 134 -18.28 14.02 3.76
C SER A 134 -17.01 14.07 4.62
N ASN A 135 -16.93 13.24 5.65
CA ASN A 135 -15.73 13.06 6.49
C ASN A 135 -14.78 11.95 5.98
N VAL A 136 -15.03 11.41 4.79
CA VAL A 136 -14.17 10.40 4.15
C VAL A 136 -13.60 10.95 2.86
N HIS A 137 -12.30 10.74 2.64
CA HIS A 137 -11.63 10.89 1.35
C HIS A 137 -11.04 9.55 0.94
N CYS A 138 -11.23 9.17 -0.32
CA CYS A 138 -10.74 7.92 -0.88
C CYS A 138 -9.66 8.18 -1.93
N ILE A 139 -8.66 7.30 -1.98
CA ILE A 139 -7.64 7.29 -3.04
C ILE A 139 -7.66 5.92 -3.70
N LEU A 140 -7.83 5.89 -5.00
CA LEU A 140 -7.57 4.75 -5.86
C LEU A 140 -6.36 5.06 -6.76
N TYR A 141 -5.71 4.03 -7.27
CA TYR A 141 -4.61 4.20 -8.21
C TYR A 141 -4.91 3.50 -9.54
N GLN A 142 -4.21 3.95 -10.58
CA GLN A 142 -4.20 3.30 -11.89
C GLN A 142 -3.08 2.25 -11.91
N GLU A 143 -3.21 1.19 -11.09
CA GLU A 143 -2.19 0.14 -10.96
C GLU A 143 -1.95 -0.60 -12.27
N GLU A 144 -2.93 -0.61 -13.18
CA GLU A 144 -2.73 -1.14 -14.54
C GLU A 144 -1.60 -0.44 -15.28
N GLN A 145 -1.33 0.84 -14.98
CA GLN A 145 -0.21 1.56 -15.57
C GLN A 145 1.13 1.07 -15.03
N ALA A 146 1.26 0.92 -13.71
CA ALA A 146 2.49 0.40 -13.09
C ALA A 146 2.76 -1.05 -13.51
N GLY A 147 1.72 -1.88 -13.54
CA GLY A 147 1.79 -3.23 -14.09
C GLY A 147 2.23 -3.24 -15.55
N TYR A 148 1.67 -2.37 -16.39
CA TYR A 148 2.04 -2.23 -17.79
C TYR A 148 3.53 -1.89 -17.95
N PHE A 149 4.02 -0.91 -17.21
CA PHE A 149 5.45 -0.56 -17.24
C PHE A 149 6.33 -1.75 -16.87
N ALA A 150 5.97 -2.51 -15.84
CA ALA A 150 6.71 -3.67 -15.39
C ALA A 150 6.74 -4.80 -16.43
N GLY A 151 5.60 -5.13 -17.03
CA GLY A 151 5.50 -6.15 -18.06
C GLY A 151 6.21 -5.75 -19.35
N TYR A 152 6.07 -4.50 -19.77
CA TYR A 152 6.76 -3.95 -20.93
C TYR A 152 8.28 -3.98 -20.73
N ALA A 153 8.74 -3.50 -19.57
CA ALA A 153 10.18 -3.47 -19.22
C ALA A 153 10.80 -4.87 -19.20
N ALA A 154 10.10 -5.85 -18.61
CA ALA A 154 10.58 -7.23 -18.57
C ALA A 154 10.81 -7.82 -19.97
N VAL A 155 9.86 -7.67 -20.87
CA VAL A 155 9.99 -8.20 -22.23
C VAL A 155 11.02 -7.41 -23.06
N LYS A 156 11.07 -6.08 -22.92
CA LYS A 156 12.10 -5.24 -23.60
C LYS A 156 13.50 -5.57 -23.10
N ASP A 157 13.65 -5.94 -21.82
CA ASP A 157 14.94 -6.39 -21.29
C ASP A 157 15.35 -7.78 -21.78
N GLY A 158 14.41 -8.51 -22.42
CA GLY A 158 14.66 -9.78 -23.09
C GLY A 158 14.10 -11.01 -22.40
N TYR A 159 13.39 -10.87 -21.28
CA TYR A 159 12.70 -11.98 -20.63
C TYR A 159 11.50 -12.44 -21.47
N LYS A 160 11.34 -13.75 -21.61
CA LYS A 160 10.27 -14.36 -22.40
C LYS A 160 9.35 -15.26 -21.58
N LYS A 161 9.84 -15.83 -20.50
CA LYS A 161 9.09 -16.69 -19.58
C LYS A 161 8.85 -15.95 -18.29
N LEU A 162 7.69 -15.34 -18.17
CA LEU A 162 7.32 -14.47 -17.07
C LEU A 162 6.40 -15.19 -16.08
N GLY A 163 6.31 -14.68 -14.85
CA GLY A 163 5.31 -15.05 -13.86
C GLY A 163 4.63 -13.82 -13.28
N PHE A 164 3.34 -13.93 -12.97
CA PHE A 164 2.62 -13.01 -12.12
C PHE A 164 2.14 -13.76 -10.88
N LEU A 165 2.66 -13.38 -9.73
CA LEU A 165 2.25 -13.84 -8.42
C LEU A 165 1.44 -12.72 -7.77
N GLY A 166 0.11 -12.81 -7.78
CA GLY A 166 -0.78 -11.94 -7.04
C GLY A 166 -0.98 -12.44 -5.60
N GLY A 167 -1.20 -11.52 -4.66
CA GLY A 167 -1.66 -11.88 -3.32
C GLY A 167 -3.11 -12.37 -3.34
N MET A 168 -4.04 -11.57 -2.88
CA MET A 168 -5.48 -11.81 -3.06
C MET A 168 -5.94 -11.20 -4.39
N ASP A 169 -7.02 -11.76 -4.96
CA ASP A 169 -7.67 -11.26 -6.18
C ASP A 169 -8.58 -10.04 -5.91
N VAL A 170 -8.03 -9.03 -5.25
CA VAL A 170 -8.69 -7.75 -4.95
C VAL A 170 -8.45 -6.74 -6.08
N PRO A 171 -9.29 -5.70 -6.21
CA PRO A 171 -9.28 -4.79 -7.36
C PRO A 171 -7.90 -4.22 -7.73
N ALA A 172 -7.11 -3.77 -6.76
CA ALA A 172 -5.77 -3.21 -7.00
C ALA A 172 -4.80 -4.26 -7.58
N VAL A 173 -4.77 -5.48 -7.00
CA VAL A 173 -3.89 -6.58 -7.46
C VAL A 173 -4.31 -7.07 -8.84
N ILE A 174 -5.63 -7.12 -9.10
CA ILE A 174 -6.17 -7.45 -10.43
C ILE A 174 -5.72 -6.41 -11.45
N ARG A 175 -5.81 -5.10 -11.17
CA ARG A 175 -5.35 -4.04 -12.08
C ARG A 175 -3.85 -4.15 -12.39
N TYR A 176 -3.01 -4.39 -11.38
CA TYR A 176 -1.58 -4.64 -11.60
C TYR A 176 -1.31 -5.78 -12.58
N GLY A 177 -1.93 -6.95 -12.34
CA GLY A 177 -1.76 -8.13 -13.19
C GLY A 177 -2.32 -7.92 -14.59
N TYR A 178 -3.46 -7.25 -14.70
CA TYR A 178 -4.10 -6.89 -15.97
C TYR A 178 -3.19 -5.98 -16.80
N GLY A 179 -2.60 -4.97 -16.18
CA GLY A 179 -1.63 -4.08 -16.83
C GLY A 179 -0.35 -4.82 -17.21
N PHE A 180 0.17 -5.69 -16.34
CA PHE A 180 1.37 -6.49 -16.60
C PHE A 180 1.24 -7.32 -17.90
N LEU A 181 0.11 -7.98 -18.08
CA LEU A 181 -0.16 -8.75 -19.31
C LEU A 181 -0.22 -7.84 -20.54
N GLN A 182 -0.85 -6.67 -20.43
CA GLN A 182 -0.93 -5.71 -21.54
C GLN A 182 0.45 -5.16 -21.92
N GLY A 183 1.27 -4.81 -20.93
CA GLY A 183 2.63 -4.32 -21.14
C GLY A 183 3.54 -5.35 -21.78
N ALA A 184 3.53 -6.58 -21.25
CA ALA A 184 4.28 -7.70 -21.84
C ALA A 184 3.85 -7.97 -23.29
N ASN A 185 2.56 -7.95 -23.55
CA ASN A 185 2.01 -8.13 -24.91
C ASN A 185 2.39 -6.98 -25.87
N ALA A 186 2.38 -5.73 -25.39
CA ALA A 186 2.76 -4.58 -26.21
C ALA A 186 4.23 -4.65 -26.62
N ALA A 187 5.13 -4.93 -25.70
CA ALA A 187 6.54 -5.11 -25.97
C ALA A 187 6.80 -6.32 -26.90
N ALA A 188 6.11 -7.44 -26.66
CA ALA A 188 6.22 -8.63 -27.51
C ALA A 188 5.80 -8.36 -28.94
N LYS A 189 4.70 -7.62 -29.18
CA LYS A 189 4.23 -7.20 -30.50
C LYS A 189 5.24 -6.29 -31.19
N GLU A 190 5.77 -5.31 -30.48
CA GLU A 190 6.79 -4.41 -31.01
C GLU A 190 8.04 -5.17 -31.47
N MET A 191 8.46 -6.17 -30.67
CA MET A 191 9.61 -7.02 -30.97
C MET A 191 9.30 -8.19 -31.93
N LYS A 192 8.02 -8.43 -32.27
CA LYS A 192 7.52 -9.55 -33.12
C LYS A 192 7.85 -10.93 -32.53
N ILE A 193 7.68 -11.08 -31.21
CA ILE A 193 7.97 -12.32 -30.45
C ILE A 193 6.77 -12.79 -29.61
N GLU A 194 5.54 -12.44 -29.96
CA GLU A 194 4.34 -12.73 -29.17
C GLU A 194 4.18 -14.22 -28.88
N LYS A 195 4.60 -15.06 -29.84
CA LYS A 195 4.51 -16.52 -29.68
C LYS A 195 5.58 -17.10 -28.76
N ASP A 196 6.64 -16.35 -28.47
CA ASP A 196 7.75 -16.77 -27.62
C ASP A 196 7.53 -16.35 -26.16
N VAL A 197 6.64 -15.38 -25.90
CA VAL A 197 6.38 -14.86 -24.56
C VAL A 197 5.26 -15.64 -23.90
N THR A 198 5.56 -16.14 -22.70
CA THR A 198 4.61 -16.87 -21.84
C THR A 198 4.55 -16.26 -20.45
N VAL A 199 3.37 -16.26 -19.84
CA VAL A 199 3.16 -15.77 -18.47
C VAL A 199 2.41 -16.82 -17.67
N LYS A 200 3.00 -17.34 -16.60
CA LYS A 200 2.27 -18.07 -15.57
C LYS A 200 1.58 -17.06 -14.65
N TYR A 201 0.32 -17.28 -14.34
CA TYR A 201 -0.51 -16.30 -13.63
C TYR A 201 -1.26 -16.98 -12.48
N TRP A 202 -1.02 -16.53 -11.23
CA TRP A 202 -1.61 -17.14 -10.05
C TRP A 202 -1.83 -16.14 -8.91
N TYR A 203 -2.91 -16.34 -8.13
CA TYR A 203 -3.19 -15.66 -6.88
C TYR A 203 -2.96 -16.59 -5.70
N ALA A 204 -2.20 -16.12 -4.70
CA ALA A 204 -1.83 -16.91 -3.52
C ALA A 204 -2.92 -16.97 -2.44
N GLY A 205 -3.96 -16.12 -2.55
CA GLY A 205 -5.05 -16.04 -1.58
C GLY A 205 -4.71 -15.29 -0.28
N GLY A 206 -3.56 -14.61 -0.20
CA GLY A 206 -3.12 -13.85 0.96
C GLY A 206 -1.95 -12.94 0.67
N PHE A 207 -1.55 -12.12 1.66
CA PHE A 207 -0.45 -11.15 1.53
C PHE A 207 0.79 -11.50 2.38
N ALA A 208 0.73 -12.56 3.17
CA ALA A 208 1.85 -13.03 3.98
C ALA A 208 2.74 -14.02 3.22
N PRO A 209 4.07 -14.04 3.45
CA PRO A 209 4.95 -15.05 2.89
C PRO A 209 4.63 -16.43 3.49
N THR A 210 4.64 -17.47 2.65
CA THR A 210 4.41 -18.86 3.06
C THR A 210 5.35 -19.82 2.35
N ASP A 211 5.53 -21.01 2.93
CA ASP A 211 6.29 -22.08 2.29
C ASP A 211 5.59 -22.59 1.03
N GLU A 212 4.26 -22.55 0.97
CA GLU A 212 3.49 -22.91 -0.22
C GLU A 212 3.82 -21.97 -1.39
N ILE A 213 3.80 -20.66 -1.17
CA ILE A 213 4.17 -19.66 -2.19
C ILE A 213 5.62 -19.90 -2.64
N LYS A 214 6.55 -20.08 -1.69
CA LYS A 214 7.94 -20.36 -2.01
C LYS A 214 8.09 -21.60 -2.89
N THR A 215 7.48 -22.71 -2.51
CA THR A 215 7.52 -23.98 -3.27
C THR A 215 6.93 -23.82 -4.67
N LYS A 216 5.82 -23.08 -4.80
CA LYS A 216 5.22 -22.76 -6.11
C LYS A 216 6.19 -21.98 -6.98
N MET A 217 6.86 -20.97 -6.43
CA MET A 217 7.84 -20.16 -7.17
C MET A 217 9.08 -20.97 -7.54
N GLU A 218 9.58 -21.84 -6.66
CA GLU A 218 10.66 -22.77 -6.95
C GLU A 218 10.30 -23.69 -8.15
N ALA A 219 9.08 -24.20 -8.18
CA ALA A 219 8.59 -25.01 -9.30
C ALA A 219 8.48 -24.18 -10.60
N TRP A 220 8.06 -22.94 -10.54
CA TRP A 220 8.01 -22.07 -11.72
C TRP A 220 9.40 -21.78 -12.27
N TYR A 221 10.37 -21.48 -11.42
CA TYR A 221 11.75 -21.24 -11.84
C TYR A 221 12.42 -22.51 -12.38
N ALA A 222 12.16 -23.67 -11.78
CA ALA A 222 12.66 -24.96 -12.28
C ALA A 222 12.10 -25.29 -13.67
N ASP A 223 10.86 -24.86 -13.99
CA ASP A 223 10.23 -25.00 -15.31
C ASP A 223 10.62 -23.87 -16.28
N GLY A 224 11.61 -23.05 -15.88
CA GLY A 224 12.25 -22.06 -16.74
C GLY A 224 11.61 -20.67 -16.74
N THR A 225 10.74 -20.32 -15.78
CA THR A 225 10.33 -18.94 -15.55
C THR A 225 11.58 -18.10 -15.23
N GLU A 226 11.75 -16.95 -15.86
CA GLU A 226 12.95 -16.13 -15.78
C GLU A 226 12.81 -15.00 -14.77
N VAL A 227 11.60 -14.43 -14.68
CA VAL A 227 11.26 -13.32 -13.77
C VAL A 227 9.81 -13.43 -13.32
N VAL A 228 9.57 -13.20 -12.03
CA VAL A 228 8.22 -13.17 -11.42
C VAL A 228 7.92 -11.77 -10.93
N PHE A 229 6.80 -11.20 -11.35
CA PHE A 229 6.23 -10.01 -10.74
C PHE A 229 5.45 -10.45 -9.48
N SER A 230 5.95 -10.11 -8.30
CA SER A 230 5.34 -10.41 -7.01
C SER A 230 4.52 -9.21 -6.55
N CYS A 231 3.20 -9.35 -6.61
CA CYS A 231 2.25 -8.27 -6.41
C CYS A 231 1.38 -8.51 -5.16
N GLY A 232 1.79 -7.98 -4.00
CA GLY A 232 0.97 -8.00 -2.79
C GLY A 232 1.71 -8.18 -1.48
N GLY A 233 1.90 -7.10 -0.73
CA GLY A 233 2.43 -7.12 0.64
C GLY A 233 3.72 -7.92 0.79
N GLY A 234 3.78 -8.79 1.81
CA GLY A 234 4.97 -9.57 2.15
C GLY A 234 5.24 -10.80 1.30
N ILE A 235 4.37 -11.19 0.35
CA ILE A 235 4.57 -12.42 -0.47
C ILE A 235 5.85 -12.39 -1.30
N TYR A 236 6.38 -11.18 -1.59
CA TYR A 236 7.65 -11.04 -2.29
C TYR A 236 8.81 -11.77 -1.59
N LEU A 237 8.78 -11.90 -0.26
CA LEU A 237 9.83 -12.63 0.49
C LEU A 237 9.93 -14.09 0.05
N SER A 238 8.77 -14.76 -0.19
CA SER A 238 8.74 -16.12 -0.71
C SER A 238 9.25 -16.20 -2.16
N ALA A 239 8.88 -15.22 -3.01
CA ALA A 239 9.36 -15.15 -4.39
C ALA A 239 10.88 -14.87 -4.46
N VAL A 240 11.38 -13.97 -3.63
CA VAL A 240 12.81 -13.63 -3.52
C VAL A 240 13.60 -14.85 -3.05
N ALA A 241 13.16 -15.54 -1.99
CA ALA A 241 13.85 -16.74 -1.49
C ALA A 241 13.98 -17.83 -2.57
N ALA A 242 12.92 -18.04 -3.36
CA ALA A 242 12.95 -18.97 -4.48
C ALA A 242 13.87 -18.48 -5.62
N ALA A 243 13.82 -17.19 -5.94
CA ALA A 243 14.64 -16.58 -6.99
C ALA A 243 16.14 -16.59 -6.65
N GLU A 244 16.51 -16.34 -5.40
CA GLU A 244 17.90 -16.43 -4.93
C GLU A 244 18.45 -17.85 -5.07
N ALA A 245 17.65 -18.86 -4.69
CA ALA A 245 18.04 -20.26 -4.84
C ALA A 245 18.21 -20.68 -6.31
N ALA A 246 17.39 -20.14 -7.21
CA ALA A 246 17.41 -20.47 -8.64
C ALA A 246 18.32 -19.57 -9.48
N GLY A 247 18.85 -18.47 -8.94
CA GLY A 247 19.60 -17.46 -9.69
C GLY A 247 18.75 -16.64 -10.66
N THR A 248 17.45 -16.53 -10.42
CA THR A 248 16.45 -15.88 -11.28
C THR A 248 16.08 -14.48 -10.76
N LYS A 249 15.00 -13.88 -11.25
CA LYS A 249 14.65 -12.48 -11.00
C LYS A 249 13.24 -12.31 -10.46
N VAL A 250 13.04 -11.17 -9.76
CA VAL A 250 11.75 -10.72 -9.23
C VAL A 250 11.52 -9.27 -9.66
N ILE A 251 10.26 -8.90 -9.90
CA ILE A 251 9.79 -7.52 -9.95
C ILE A 251 9.01 -7.27 -8.67
N GLY A 252 9.34 -6.20 -7.96
CA GLY A 252 8.68 -5.77 -6.74
C GLY A 252 7.41 -4.97 -6.99
N VAL A 253 6.73 -4.55 -5.90
CA VAL A 253 5.45 -3.82 -5.97
C VAL A 253 5.37 -2.71 -4.92
N ASP A 254 4.48 -1.75 -5.14
CA ASP A 254 4.07 -0.63 -4.29
C ASP A 254 5.18 0.38 -4.05
N VAL A 255 6.30 -0.03 -3.48
CA VAL A 255 7.47 0.80 -3.18
C VAL A 255 8.71 0.26 -3.91
N ASP A 256 9.79 1.03 -3.92
CA ASP A 256 11.08 0.52 -4.43
C ASP A 256 11.65 -0.54 -3.48
N GLN A 257 11.52 -1.80 -3.86
CA GLN A 257 12.01 -2.96 -3.10
C GLN A 257 13.44 -3.39 -3.47
N ALA A 258 14.17 -2.62 -4.28
CA ALA A 258 15.51 -2.99 -4.73
C ALA A 258 16.52 -3.25 -3.60
N ALA A 259 16.34 -2.61 -2.44
CA ALA A 259 17.19 -2.80 -1.27
C ALA A 259 17.01 -4.18 -0.61
N GLU A 260 15.86 -4.83 -0.81
CA GLU A 260 15.52 -6.08 -0.14
C GLU A 260 16.27 -7.28 -0.72
N SER A 261 16.55 -7.28 -2.04
CA SER A 261 17.36 -8.34 -2.69
C SER A 261 17.98 -7.90 -4.00
N LYS A 262 19.09 -8.52 -4.34
CA LYS A 262 19.76 -8.38 -5.67
C LYS A 262 18.96 -9.07 -6.80
N THR A 263 18.03 -9.94 -6.49
CA THR A 263 17.14 -10.56 -7.47
C THR A 263 16.04 -9.61 -7.96
N ILE A 264 15.71 -8.57 -7.19
CA ILE A 264 14.73 -7.56 -7.59
C ILE A 264 15.35 -6.63 -8.61
N ILE A 265 14.81 -6.63 -9.84
CA ILE A 265 15.35 -5.87 -10.98
C ILE A 265 14.72 -4.51 -11.17
N THR A 266 13.50 -4.33 -10.71
CA THR A 266 12.72 -3.09 -10.63
C THR A 266 11.48 -3.33 -9.76
N SER A 267 10.64 -2.31 -9.55
CA SER A 267 9.39 -2.41 -8.78
C SER A 267 8.27 -1.64 -9.49
N ALA A 268 7.08 -2.24 -9.61
CA ALA A 268 5.88 -1.56 -10.08
C ALA A 268 5.31 -0.71 -8.92
N MET A 269 5.66 0.56 -8.89
CA MET A 269 5.40 1.45 -7.76
C MET A 269 4.06 2.17 -7.86
N LYS A 270 3.49 2.49 -6.70
CA LYS A 270 2.51 3.55 -6.50
C LYS A 270 2.97 4.45 -5.34
N GLU A 271 2.76 5.75 -5.48
CA GLU A 271 3.32 6.77 -4.59
C GLU A 271 2.48 6.93 -3.31
N LEU A 272 2.36 5.84 -2.55
CA LEU A 272 1.60 5.76 -1.30
C LEU A 272 1.99 6.86 -0.32
N LYS A 273 3.30 7.04 -0.10
CA LYS A 273 3.82 8.05 0.81
C LYS A 273 3.38 9.46 0.40
N ASN A 274 3.59 9.81 -0.87
CA ASN A 274 3.31 11.16 -1.36
C ASN A 274 1.81 11.46 -1.39
N SER A 275 0.97 10.50 -1.80
CA SER A 275 -0.49 10.68 -1.83
C SER A 275 -1.08 10.87 -0.43
N VAL A 276 -0.57 10.15 0.58
CA VAL A 276 -0.96 10.34 1.99
C VAL A 276 -0.53 11.71 2.48
N VAL A 277 0.74 12.11 2.24
CA VAL A 277 1.24 13.44 2.64
C VAL A 277 0.38 14.55 2.02
N LEU A 278 0.15 14.51 0.70
CA LEU A 278 -0.65 15.52 0.00
C LEU A 278 -2.09 15.58 0.53
N SER A 279 -2.71 14.43 0.81
CA SER A 279 -4.07 14.40 1.37
C SER A 279 -4.14 15.00 2.76
N LEU A 280 -3.18 14.65 3.63
CA LEU A 280 -3.10 15.22 4.98
C LEU A 280 -2.78 16.72 4.94
N GLU A 281 -1.92 17.18 4.03
CA GLU A 281 -1.67 18.61 3.82
C GLU A 281 -2.95 19.36 3.44
N LYS A 282 -3.77 18.79 2.54
CA LYS A 282 -5.06 19.40 2.16
C LYS A 282 -6.04 19.45 3.32
N LEU A 283 -6.11 18.35 4.10
CA LEU A 283 -6.97 18.29 5.28
C LEU A 283 -6.56 19.35 6.32
N TYR A 284 -5.28 19.42 6.65
CA TYR A 284 -4.77 20.33 7.67
C TYR A 284 -4.74 21.79 7.22
N ALA A 285 -4.57 22.06 5.93
CA ALA A 285 -4.71 23.42 5.39
C ALA A 285 -6.15 23.96 5.49
N ASN A 286 -7.14 23.08 5.56
CA ASN A 286 -8.56 23.42 5.74
C ASN A 286 -9.01 23.41 7.21
N LYS A 287 -8.08 23.23 8.16
CA LYS A 287 -8.36 23.20 9.60
C LYS A 287 -8.88 24.57 10.06
N THR A 288 -10.01 24.55 10.76
CA THR A 288 -10.50 25.70 11.53
C THR A 288 -10.02 25.61 12.97
N GLU A 289 -10.27 26.66 13.81
CA GLU A 289 -9.83 26.66 15.22
C GLU A 289 -10.30 25.40 15.98
N ASP A 290 -11.49 24.87 15.64
CA ASP A 290 -12.14 23.80 16.41
C ASP A 290 -12.24 22.48 15.64
N LYS A 291 -12.06 22.43 14.30
CA LYS A 291 -12.37 21.24 13.49
C LYS A 291 -11.37 20.99 12.38
N LEU A 292 -11.07 19.70 12.19
CA LEU A 292 -10.51 19.17 10.95
C LEU A 292 -11.67 18.72 10.06
N VAL A 293 -11.70 19.21 8.81
CA VAL A 293 -12.69 18.80 7.80
C VAL A 293 -12.04 18.75 6.44
N TRP A 294 -12.40 17.77 5.64
CA TRP A 294 -11.95 17.71 4.25
C TRP A 294 -12.41 18.96 3.47
N PRO A 295 -11.57 19.56 2.63
CA PRO A 295 -12.03 20.61 1.72
C PRO A 295 -13.06 20.04 0.72
N ALA A 296 -13.88 20.90 0.15
CA ALA A 296 -15.06 20.51 -0.65
C ALA A 296 -14.74 19.63 -1.88
N ASP A 297 -13.52 19.72 -2.40
CA ASP A 297 -13.00 18.91 -3.51
C ASP A 297 -12.49 17.53 -3.04
N TYR A 298 -12.39 17.28 -1.71
CA TYR A 298 -11.98 16.01 -1.08
C TYR A 298 -13.12 15.35 -0.32
N ALA A 299 -13.98 16.13 0.33
CA ALA A 299 -15.07 15.65 1.19
C ALA A 299 -16.05 14.75 0.43
N GLY A 300 -16.14 13.48 0.80
CA GLY A 300 -16.98 12.48 0.14
C GLY A 300 -16.56 12.16 -1.30
N LYS A 301 -15.27 12.33 -1.62
CA LYS A 301 -14.75 12.17 -2.98
C LYS A 301 -13.66 11.10 -3.04
N THR A 302 -13.58 10.48 -4.20
CA THR A 302 -12.50 9.56 -4.58
C THR A 302 -11.59 10.23 -5.60
N ALA A 303 -10.29 10.25 -5.30
CA ALA A 303 -9.24 10.60 -6.26
C ALA A 303 -8.71 9.31 -6.90
N THR A 304 -8.54 9.28 -8.22
CA THR A 304 -7.87 8.18 -8.91
C THR A 304 -6.55 8.71 -9.46
N LEU A 305 -5.44 8.24 -8.92
CA LEU A 305 -4.10 8.74 -9.17
C LEU A 305 -3.31 7.79 -10.10
N GLY A 306 -2.63 8.33 -11.08
CA GLY A 306 -1.88 7.56 -12.06
C GLY A 306 -0.57 8.22 -12.47
N ALA A 307 -0.05 7.86 -13.64
CA ALA A 307 1.14 8.47 -14.21
C ALA A 307 0.97 9.97 -14.49
N ALA A 308 -0.26 10.42 -14.76
CA ALA A 308 -0.56 11.84 -14.93
C ALA A 308 -0.29 12.66 -13.65
N ASP A 309 -0.41 12.01 -12.50
CA ASP A 309 -0.18 12.59 -11.16
C ASP A 309 1.20 12.21 -10.60
N ASP A 310 2.05 11.58 -11.41
CA ASP A 310 3.33 10.98 -11.00
C ASP A 310 3.19 9.96 -9.85
N CYS A 311 2.02 9.27 -9.79
CA CYS A 311 1.67 8.36 -8.71
C CYS A 311 1.79 6.86 -9.06
N THR A 312 2.11 6.51 -10.30
CA THR A 312 2.41 5.14 -10.73
C THR A 312 3.63 5.13 -11.63
N GLY A 313 4.50 4.10 -11.51
CA GLY A 313 5.70 4.04 -12.34
C GLY A 313 6.70 2.97 -11.91
N LEU A 314 7.93 3.08 -12.42
CA LEU A 314 9.09 2.29 -12.01
C LEU A 314 10.16 3.21 -11.39
N PRO A 315 10.95 2.73 -10.41
CA PRO A 315 12.05 3.51 -9.85
C PRO A 315 13.14 3.70 -10.89
N THR A 316 13.69 4.90 -10.99
CA THR A 316 14.74 5.24 -11.98
C THR A 316 16.11 5.46 -11.36
N ALA A 317 16.25 5.29 -10.05
CA ALA A 317 17.53 5.37 -9.37
C ALA A 317 18.47 4.24 -9.86
N LYS A 318 19.76 4.54 -9.96
CA LYS A 318 20.76 3.60 -10.50
C LYS A 318 20.81 2.27 -9.76
N GLU A 319 20.66 2.30 -8.46
CA GLU A 319 20.64 1.13 -7.56
C GLU A 319 19.39 0.26 -7.71
N SER A 320 18.30 0.85 -8.18
CA SER A 320 16.99 0.23 -8.33
C SER A 320 16.70 -0.25 -9.75
N TRP A 321 17.39 0.33 -10.74
CA TRP A 321 17.26 -0.04 -12.14
C TRP A 321 18.29 -1.12 -12.50
N ARG A 322 17.88 -2.38 -12.48
CA ARG A 322 18.76 -3.53 -12.76
C ARG A 322 18.37 -4.26 -14.04
N LEU A 323 17.71 -3.55 -14.96
CA LEU A 323 17.46 -3.98 -16.33
C LEU A 323 18.73 -3.73 -17.16
N ASN A 324 19.03 -4.63 -18.11
CA ASN A 324 20.29 -4.63 -18.85
C ASN A 324 20.16 -4.06 -20.26
N LYS A 325 18.99 -4.21 -20.88
CA LYS A 325 18.73 -3.80 -22.27
C LYS A 325 17.75 -2.65 -22.36
N PHE A 326 16.69 -2.68 -21.52
CA PHE A 326 15.72 -1.59 -21.45
C PHE A 326 16.27 -0.47 -20.57
N THR A 327 16.47 0.70 -21.16
CA THR A 327 17.11 1.84 -20.50
C THR A 327 16.11 2.75 -19.77
N VAL A 328 16.61 3.54 -18.82
CA VAL A 328 15.81 4.56 -18.12
C VAL A 328 15.24 5.61 -19.11
N GLU A 329 15.97 5.95 -20.16
CA GLU A 329 15.57 6.91 -21.19
C GLU A 329 14.41 6.36 -22.02
N GLU A 330 14.43 5.07 -22.40
CA GLU A 330 13.33 4.40 -23.07
C GLU A 330 12.09 4.32 -22.16
N TYR A 331 12.31 4.01 -20.87
CA TYR A 331 11.22 4.03 -19.90
C TYR A 331 10.59 5.42 -19.74
N LYS A 332 11.39 6.48 -19.61
CA LYS A 332 10.88 7.84 -19.54
C LYS A 332 10.04 8.21 -20.75
N THR A 333 10.48 7.79 -21.95
CA THR A 333 9.70 8.00 -23.18
C THR A 333 8.34 7.29 -23.12
N LEU A 334 8.33 6.04 -22.65
CA LEU A 334 7.08 5.29 -22.44
C LEU A 334 6.20 5.93 -21.36
N PHE A 335 6.79 6.34 -20.25
CA PHE A 335 6.10 7.01 -19.15
C PHE A 335 5.39 8.28 -19.60
N GLU A 336 6.09 9.16 -20.34
CA GLU A 336 5.51 10.38 -20.88
C GLU A 336 4.39 10.08 -21.91
N ALA A 337 4.50 8.99 -22.68
CA ALA A 337 3.46 8.58 -23.61
C ALA A 337 2.19 8.10 -22.87
N VAL A 338 2.32 7.39 -21.75
CA VAL A 338 1.20 7.00 -20.88
C VAL A 338 0.63 8.24 -20.18
N LYS A 339 1.47 9.10 -19.62
CA LYS A 339 1.10 10.36 -18.95
C LYS A 339 0.29 11.28 -19.87
N ALA A 340 0.67 11.36 -21.14
CA ALA A 340 -0.01 12.14 -22.17
C ALA A 340 -1.25 11.45 -22.74
N GLY A 341 -1.56 10.20 -22.37
CA GLY A 341 -2.67 9.42 -22.89
C GLY A 341 -2.49 8.92 -24.34
N THR A 342 -1.28 9.01 -24.91
CA THR A 342 -0.98 8.49 -26.26
C THR A 342 -0.81 6.96 -26.24
N VAL A 343 -0.43 6.39 -25.12
CA VAL A 343 -0.52 4.96 -24.82
C VAL A 343 -1.69 4.76 -23.87
N THR A 344 -2.72 4.07 -24.32
CA THR A 344 -3.91 3.77 -23.53
C THR A 344 -3.79 2.36 -22.96
N ILE A 345 -3.97 2.24 -21.65
CA ILE A 345 -3.97 0.98 -20.92
C ILE A 345 -5.38 0.73 -20.42
N SER A 346 -5.95 -0.43 -20.75
CA SER A 346 -7.30 -0.76 -20.31
C SER A 346 -7.31 -1.16 -18.84
N ASN A 347 -8.32 -0.67 -18.11
CA ASN A 347 -8.64 -1.07 -16.74
C ASN A 347 -9.95 -1.87 -16.62
N LYS A 348 -10.44 -2.42 -17.75
CA LYS A 348 -11.68 -3.22 -17.80
C LYS A 348 -11.43 -4.63 -17.30
N THR A 349 -11.26 -4.76 -16.00
CA THR A 349 -10.81 -5.99 -15.33
C THR A 349 -11.91 -7.04 -15.15
N GLU A 350 -13.15 -6.78 -15.58
CA GLU A 350 -14.26 -7.74 -15.54
C GLU A 350 -14.03 -8.94 -16.47
N THR A 351 -13.13 -8.78 -17.44
CA THR A 351 -12.70 -9.85 -18.34
C THR A 351 -11.19 -9.91 -18.42
N ARG A 352 -10.65 -11.06 -18.78
CA ARG A 352 -9.20 -11.19 -19.03
C ARG A 352 -8.78 -10.28 -20.19
N PRO A 353 -7.56 -9.70 -20.16
CA PRO A 353 -7.10 -8.85 -21.25
C PRO A 353 -6.92 -9.65 -22.55
N ASP A 354 -7.30 -9.05 -23.68
CA ASP A 354 -7.04 -9.62 -24.99
C ASP A 354 -5.57 -9.43 -25.38
N VAL A 355 -4.80 -10.51 -25.26
CA VAL A 355 -3.35 -10.52 -25.50
C VAL A 355 -2.96 -11.65 -26.45
N ALA A 356 -1.95 -11.41 -27.30
CA ALA A 356 -1.44 -12.40 -28.26
C ALA A 356 -0.36 -13.32 -27.66
N ILE A 357 0.18 -12.97 -26.49
CA ILE A 357 1.11 -13.80 -25.70
C ILE A 357 0.35 -14.96 -25.05
N THR A 358 1.06 -16.03 -24.66
CA THR A 358 0.43 -17.15 -23.97
C THR A 358 0.35 -16.88 -22.47
N VAL A 359 -0.85 -17.02 -21.88
CA VAL A 359 -1.06 -16.88 -20.43
C VAL A 359 -1.59 -18.20 -19.87
N ASP A 360 -0.86 -18.75 -18.89
CA ASP A 360 -1.21 -19.95 -18.13
C ASP A 360 -1.78 -19.53 -16.77
N TYR A 361 -3.10 -19.46 -16.67
CA TYR A 361 -3.83 -19.16 -15.43
C TYR A 361 -3.95 -20.42 -14.58
N GLN A 362 -3.41 -20.39 -13.35
CA GLN A 362 -3.28 -21.53 -12.42
C GLN A 362 -4.18 -21.41 -11.18
#